data_eeb148935197617bf90fc6a86e9647cf
#
_entry.id   eeb148935197617bf90fc6a86e9647cf
#
_cell.length_a   1.000
_cell.length_b   1.000
_cell.length_c   1.000
_cell.angle_alpha   90.00
_cell.angle_beta   90.00
_cell.angle_gamma   90.00
#
_symmetry.space_group_name_H-M   'P 1'
#
loop_
_entity.id
_entity.type
_entity.pdbx_description
1 polymer ?
#
loop_
_entity_poly.entity_id
_entity_poly.type
_entity_poly.pdbx_seq_one_letter_code
_entity_poly.pdbx_strand_id
1 'polypeptide(L)'
;MEIRNLANELNSLPYHGRGIVIGKSEDGKNAVTAYFIMGRSANSRNRVFTERDGAVFTEPFDASKVEEPSLIIYAAIREYENNLIVTNGDQTDTVYDFLKEGRTFEEALETREFEPDAPNFTPRISGMLTFDEGDFTYKMSILKIKDPQTENWI
;
A
#
# COMPACT_ATOMS: atom_id res chain seq x y z
N MET A 1 13.77 5.15 21.38
CA MET A 1 12.78 5.17 20.29
C MET A 1 11.67 6.13 20.71
N GLU A 2 11.36 7.14 19.91
CA GLU A 2 10.27 8.08 20.22
C GLU A 2 8.94 7.40 19.95
N ILE A 3 8.03 7.39 20.93
CA ILE A 3 6.67 6.89 20.76
C ILE A 3 5.81 8.06 20.28
N ARG A 4 5.22 7.93 19.09
CA ARG A 4 4.32 8.93 18.51
C ARG A 4 2.89 8.43 18.49
N ASN A 5 1.95 9.34 18.67
CA ASN A 5 0.53 9.03 18.51
C ASN A 5 0.13 9.28 17.05
N LEU A 6 -0.06 8.20 16.28
CA LEU A 6 -0.38 8.28 14.85
C LEU A 6 -1.65 9.09 14.58
N ALA A 7 -2.68 8.97 15.42
CA ALA A 7 -3.92 9.71 15.23
C ALA A 7 -3.68 11.23 15.35
N ASN A 8 -2.89 11.66 16.32
CA ASN A 8 -2.53 13.07 16.48
C ASN A 8 -1.69 13.58 15.31
N GLU A 9 -0.72 12.79 14.83
CA GLU A 9 0.09 13.14 13.66
C GLU A 9 -0.80 13.32 12.41
N LEU A 10 -1.67 12.36 12.12
CA LEU A 10 -2.56 12.45 10.98
C LEU A 10 -3.54 13.62 11.10
N ASN A 11 -4.12 13.86 12.27
CA ASN A 11 -5.05 14.99 12.50
C ASN A 11 -4.40 16.36 12.34
N SER A 12 -3.08 16.45 12.49
CA SER A 12 -2.34 17.71 12.30
C SER A 12 -2.08 18.05 10.84
N LEU A 13 -2.27 17.12 9.92
CA LEU A 13 -1.96 17.27 8.50
C LEU A 13 -3.22 17.56 7.68
N PRO A 14 -3.23 18.59 6.83
CA PRO A 14 -4.36 18.87 5.92
C PRO A 14 -4.48 17.83 4.79
N TYR A 15 -3.41 17.10 4.50
CA TYR A 15 -3.34 16.04 3.50
C TYR A 15 -2.41 14.93 3.97
N HIS A 16 -2.96 13.75 4.19
CA HIS A 16 -2.22 12.60 4.71
C HIS A 16 -1.60 11.74 3.60
N GLY A 17 -2.09 11.89 2.37
CA GLY A 17 -1.65 11.03 1.27
C GLY A 17 -2.10 9.58 1.45
N ARG A 18 -1.14 8.67 1.33
CA ARG A 18 -1.33 7.23 1.49
C ARG A 18 -0.36 6.69 2.53
N GLY A 19 -0.80 5.74 3.34
CA GLY A 19 0.08 5.13 4.34
C GLY A 19 -0.30 3.70 4.65
N ILE A 20 0.72 2.94 5.05
CA ILE A 20 0.61 1.57 5.54
C ILE A 20 1.07 1.55 6.98
N VAL A 21 0.31 0.92 7.84
CA VAL A 21 0.67 0.64 9.24
C VAL A 21 0.74 -0.87 9.41
N ILE A 22 1.80 -1.34 10.04
CA ILE A 22 1.98 -2.75 10.43
C ILE A 22 2.31 -2.78 11.91
N GLY A 23 1.67 -3.66 12.65
CA GLY A 23 1.88 -3.79 14.08
C GLY A 23 1.19 -4.99 14.71
N LYS A 24 1.15 -5.00 16.04
CA LYS A 24 0.40 -5.97 16.84
C LYS A 24 -0.74 -5.28 17.57
N SER A 25 -1.81 -6.02 17.85
CA SER A 25 -2.86 -5.58 18.78
C SER A 25 -2.29 -5.37 20.18
N GLU A 26 -3.00 -4.61 21.03
CA GLU A 26 -2.57 -4.28 22.40
C GLU A 26 -2.29 -5.53 23.25
N ASP A 27 -3.10 -6.58 23.06
CA ASP A 27 -2.92 -7.88 23.73
C ASP A 27 -1.85 -8.78 23.09
N GLY A 28 -1.22 -8.33 22.00
CA GLY A 28 -0.16 -9.02 21.25
C GLY A 28 -0.61 -10.25 20.45
N LYS A 29 -1.92 -10.55 20.40
CA LYS A 29 -2.42 -11.80 19.81
C LYS A 29 -2.69 -11.72 18.31
N ASN A 30 -2.87 -10.50 17.78
CA ASN A 30 -3.20 -10.30 16.38
C ASN A 30 -2.15 -9.43 15.70
N ALA A 31 -1.76 -9.81 14.49
CA ALA A 31 -1.11 -8.89 13.57
C ALA A 31 -2.16 -7.90 13.06
N VAL A 32 -1.77 -6.63 12.95
CA VAL A 32 -2.63 -5.55 12.47
C VAL A 32 -1.95 -4.89 11.28
N THR A 33 -2.64 -4.82 10.16
CA THR A 33 -2.27 -3.93 9.08
C THR A 33 -3.41 -2.98 8.76
N ALA A 34 -3.06 -1.73 8.44
CA ALA A 34 -4.02 -0.75 7.98
C ALA A 34 -3.45 -0.02 6.78
N TYR A 35 -4.30 0.18 5.79
CA TYR A 35 -4.03 1.04 4.65
C TYR A 35 -5.02 2.20 4.66
N PHE A 36 -4.50 3.42 4.58
CA PHE A 36 -5.33 4.61 4.44
C PHE A 36 -4.94 5.38 3.18
N ILE A 37 -5.92 6.06 2.59
CA ILE A 37 -5.74 6.83 1.37
C ILE A 37 -6.56 8.11 1.41
N MET A 38 -5.93 9.22 1.04
CA MET A 38 -6.57 10.50 0.75
C MET A 38 -6.17 10.96 -0.64
N GLY A 39 -7.14 11.05 -1.55
CA GLY A 39 -6.91 11.53 -2.90
C GLY A 39 -6.79 13.05 -2.99
N ARG A 40 -5.99 13.56 -3.93
CA ARG A 40 -5.87 15.00 -4.21
C ARG A 40 -7.01 15.52 -5.10
N SER A 41 -7.35 14.79 -6.14
CA SER A 41 -8.39 15.15 -7.10
C SER A 41 -9.76 14.55 -6.76
N ALA A 42 -10.82 15.03 -7.38
CA ALA A 42 -12.14 14.44 -7.28
C ALA A 42 -12.16 12.99 -7.73
N ASN A 43 -11.46 12.66 -8.84
CA ASN A 43 -11.32 11.29 -9.33
C ASN A 43 -10.62 10.39 -8.29
N SER A 44 -9.50 10.85 -7.74
CA SER A 44 -8.76 10.06 -6.73
C SER A 44 -9.47 9.92 -5.38
N ARG A 45 -10.47 10.77 -5.08
CA ARG A 45 -11.34 10.66 -3.89
C ARG A 45 -12.58 9.78 -4.13
N ASN A 46 -12.88 9.46 -5.39
CA ASN A 46 -14.02 8.64 -5.78
C ASN A 46 -13.71 7.15 -5.56
N ARG A 47 -13.47 6.75 -4.29
CA ARG A 47 -13.07 5.39 -3.92
C ARG A 47 -13.78 4.90 -2.68
N VAL A 48 -14.02 3.60 -2.68
CA VAL A 48 -14.43 2.81 -1.51
C VAL A 48 -13.54 1.58 -1.42
N PHE A 49 -13.49 0.98 -0.24
CA PHE A 49 -12.89 -0.33 -0.06
C PHE A 49 -13.99 -1.39 -0.10
N THR A 50 -13.76 -2.46 -0.86
CA THR A 50 -14.62 -3.63 -0.94
C THR A 50 -13.80 -4.88 -0.64
N GLU A 51 -14.35 -5.78 0.15
CA GLU A 51 -13.73 -7.08 0.44
C GLU A 51 -14.38 -8.14 -0.44
N ARG A 52 -13.55 -8.95 -1.10
CA ARG A 52 -13.98 -10.13 -1.85
C ARG A 52 -12.83 -11.15 -1.98
N ASP A 53 -13.15 -12.41 -1.90
CA ASP A 53 -12.20 -13.52 -2.12
C ASP A 53 -10.90 -13.41 -1.29
N GLY A 54 -10.98 -12.95 -0.03
CA GLY A 54 -9.84 -12.78 0.86
C GLY A 54 -8.91 -11.60 0.48
N ALA A 55 -9.39 -10.70 -0.36
CA ALA A 55 -8.67 -9.49 -0.72
C ALA A 55 -9.51 -8.23 -0.50
N VAL A 56 -8.84 -7.10 -0.22
CA VAL A 56 -9.47 -5.79 -0.11
C VAL A 56 -9.10 -4.97 -1.34
N PHE A 57 -10.10 -4.56 -2.09
CA PHE A 57 -9.93 -3.76 -3.30
C PHE A 57 -10.30 -2.30 -3.06
N THR A 58 -9.63 -1.41 -3.78
CA THR A 58 -10.14 -0.06 -4.02
C THR A 58 -11.04 -0.10 -5.25
N GLU A 59 -12.23 0.47 -5.15
CA GLU A 59 -13.19 0.56 -6.25
C GLU A 59 -13.77 1.97 -6.33
N PRO A 60 -14.28 2.40 -7.49
CA PRO A 60 -14.93 3.70 -7.58
C PRO A 60 -16.25 3.69 -6.81
N PHE A 61 -16.51 4.74 -6.04
CA PHE A 61 -17.81 4.97 -5.44
C PHE A 61 -18.88 5.27 -6.51
N ASP A 62 -18.50 6.03 -7.52
CA ASP A 62 -19.33 6.36 -8.68
C ASP A 62 -18.56 6.02 -9.96
N ALA A 63 -18.94 4.89 -10.59
CA ALA A 63 -18.27 4.39 -11.78
C ALA A 63 -18.33 5.36 -12.98
N SER A 64 -19.35 6.23 -13.04
CA SER A 64 -19.50 7.20 -14.14
C SER A 64 -18.45 8.33 -14.12
N LYS A 65 -17.74 8.48 -13.00
CA LYS A 65 -16.72 9.52 -12.77
C LYS A 65 -15.28 9.00 -12.86
N VAL A 66 -15.08 7.79 -13.32
CA VAL A 66 -13.74 7.20 -13.43
C VAL A 66 -13.05 7.69 -14.69
N GLU A 67 -11.91 8.36 -14.54
CA GLU A 67 -11.08 8.83 -15.65
C GLU A 67 -9.96 7.84 -15.99
N GLU A 68 -9.26 7.35 -14.96
CA GLU A 68 -8.11 6.43 -15.08
C GLU A 68 -8.29 5.21 -14.17
N PRO A 69 -8.97 4.14 -14.62
CA PRO A 69 -9.27 2.96 -13.80
C PRO A 69 -8.03 2.31 -13.19
N SER A 70 -6.92 2.24 -13.93
CA SER A 70 -5.69 1.57 -13.49
C SER A 70 -5.03 2.22 -12.26
N LEU A 71 -5.27 3.51 -12.04
CA LEU A 71 -4.78 4.24 -10.87
C LEU A 71 -5.76 4.18 -9.69
N ILE A 72 -6.97 3.67 -9.90
CA ILE A 72 -8.06 3.69 -8.91
C ILE A 72 -8.40 2.27 -8.47
N ILE A 73 -8.48 1.31 -9.39
CA ILE A 73 -8.94 -0.05 -9.14
C ILE A 73 -7.76 -0.98 -9.00
N TYR A 74 -7.51 -1.45 -7.79
CA TYR A 74 -6.45 -2.43 -7.48
C TYR A 74 -6.75 -3.15 -6.16
N ALA A 75 -6.14 -4.30 -5.95
CA ALA A 75 -6.13 -4.95 -4.65
C ALA A 75 -5.19 -4.17 -3.70
N ALA A 76 -5.71 -3.56 -2.65
CA ALA A 76 -4.91 -2.87 -1.65
C ALA A 76 -4.31 -3.85 -0.63
N ILE A 77 -5.04 -4.92 -0.30
CA ILE A 77 -4.60 -6.00 0.59
C ILE A 77 -4.94 -7.33 -0.06
N ARG A 78 -4.00 -8.28 -0.02
CA ARG A 78 -4.21 -9.61 -0.59
C ARG A 78 -3.41 -10.66 0.17
N GLU A 79 -4.03 -11.81 0.41
CA GLU A 79 -3.39 -12.95 1.05
C GLU A 79 -2.82 -13.92 0.02
N TYR A 80 -1.68 -14.52 0.34
CA TYR A 80 -1.12 -15.66 -0.35
C TYR A 80 -0.40 -16.56 0.65
N GLU A 81 -0.90 -17.78 0.85
CA GLU A 81 -0.38 -18.73 1.84
C GLU A 81 -0.27 -18.08 3.23
N ASN A 82 0.92 -18.03 3.80
CA ASN A 82 1.21 -17.38 5.07
C ASN A 82 1.64 -15.89 4.94
N ASN A 83 1.39 -15.27 3.79
CA ASN A 83 1.74 -13.87 3.55
C ASN A 83 0.50 -12.99 3.41
N LEU A 84 0.57 -11.80 4.00
CA LEU A 84 -0.39 -10.72 3.80
C LEU A 84 0.31 -9.55 3.13
N ILE A 85 -0.07 -9.26 1.90
CA ILE A 85 0.49 -8.20 1.06
C ILE A 85 -0.40 -6.97 1.21
N VAL A 86 0.20 -5.80 1.43
CA VAL A 86 -0.51 -4.51 1.49
C VAL A 86 0.25 -3.45 0.69
N THR A 87 -0.41 -2.80 -0.26
CA THR A 87 0.21 -1.76 -1.08
C THR A 87 -0.76 -0.63 -1.44
N ASN A 88 -0.22 0.44 -2.04
CA ASN A 88 -1.01 1.57 -2.50
C ASN A 88 -1.34 1.56 -4.01
N GLY A 89 -1.17 0.43 -4.68
CA GLY A 89 -1.41 0.32 -6.13
C GLY A 89 -1.39 -1.12 -6.65
N ASP A 90 -1.37 -1.26 -7.96
CA ASP A 90 -1.41 -2.55 -8.68
C ASP A 90 -0.17 -3.45 -8.45
N GLN A 91 0.87 -2.95 -7.81
CA GLN A 91 2.02 -3.79 -7.42
C GLN A 91 1.66 -4.87 -6.39
N THR A 92 0.49 -4.82 -5.75
CA THR A 92 -0.02 -5.94 -4.94
C THR A 92 -0.11 -7.21 -5.77
N ASP A 93 -0.68 -7.13 -6.96
CA ASP A 93 -0.82 -8.27 -7.87
C ASP A 93 0.56 -8.71 -8.40
N THR A 94 1.48 -7.78 -8.65
CA THR A 94 2.86 -8.13 -9.02
C THR A 94 3.52 -8.97 -7.92
N VAL A 95 3.45 -8.54 -6.66
CA VAL A 95 4.01 -9.31 -5.53
C VAL A 95 3.32 -10.66 -5.40
N TYR A 96 1.99 -10.70 -5.48
CA TYR A 96 1.21 -11.92 -5.40
C TYR A 96 1.62 -12.95 -6.47
N ASP A 97 1.77 -12.52 -7.72
CA ASP A 97 2.12 -13.42 -8.84
C ASP A 97 3.55 -13.94 -8.69
N PHE A 98 4.50 -13.10 -8.26
CA PHE A 98 5.88 -13.53 -7.99
C PHE A 98 5.95 -14.55 -6.86
N LEU A 99 5.21 -14.36 -5.78
CA LEU A 99 5.13 -15.36 -4.70
C LEU A 99 4.58 -16.69 -5.18
N LYS A 100 3.57 -16.69 -6.07
CA LYS A 100 3.05 -17.92 -6.71
C LYS A 100 4.08 -18.64 -7.56
N GLU A 101 5.02 -17.91 -8.14
CA GLU A 101 6.14 -18.45 -8.90
C GLU A 101 7.32 -18.91 -8.00
N GLY A 102 7.19 -18.81 -6.68
CA GLY A 102 8.23 -19.12 -5.71
C GLY A 102 9.33 -18.06 -5.64
N ARG A 103 9.08 -16.86 -6.14
CA ARG A 103 9.97 -15.70 -6.13
C ARG A 103 9.71 -14.81 -4.93
N THR A 104 10.53 -13.80 -4.73
CA THR A 104 10.53 -12.97 -3.53
C THR A 104 9.78 -11.65 -3.70
N PHE A 105 9.43 -11.03 -2.57
CA PHE A 105 8.88 -9.67 -2.49
C PHE A 105 9.80 -8.63 -3.13
N GLU A 106 11.09 -8.75 -2.90
CA GLU A 106 12.10 -7.86 -3.45
C GLU A 106 12.18 -7.97 -4.97
N GLU A 107 12.27 -9.19 -5.50
CA GLU A 107 12.30 -9.42 -6.95
C GLU A 107 11.06 -8.89 -7.66
N ALA A 108 9.90 -8.99 -7.03
CA ALA A 108 8.67 -8.41 -7.56
C ALA A 108 8.77 -6.88 -7.68
N LEU A 109 9.26 -6.23 -6.62
CA LEU A 109 9.33 -4.76 -6.58
C LEU A 109 10.48 -4.19 -7.42
N GLU A 110 11.55 -4.96 -7.68
CA GLU A 110 12.60 -4.57 -8.63
C GLU A 110 12.09 -4.43 -10.07
N THR A 111 10.93 -5.02 -10.39
CA THR A 111 10.29 -4.85 -11.71
C THR A 111 9.37 -3.62 -11.79
N ARG A 112 9.24 -2.87 -10.71
CA ARG A 112 8.30 -1.75 -10.60
C ARG A 112 9.03 -0.42 -10.37
N GLU A 113 8.34 0.64 -10.74
CA GLU A 113 8.75 2.02 -10.52
C GLU A 113 7.66 2.77 -9.75
N PHE A 114 7.83 4.05 -9.50
CA PHE A 114 6.78 4.95 -8.99
C PHE A 114 5.57 5.02 -9.96
N GLU A 115 4.45 5.62 -9.53
CA GLU A 115 3.26 5.75 -10.39
C GLU A 115 3.53 6.72 -11.57
N PRO A 116 3.05 6.41 -12.79
CA PRO A 116 3.24 7.25 -13.97
C PRO A 116 2.25 8.43 -14.02
N ASP A 117 2.02 9.08 -12.88
CA ASP A 117 1.05 10.16 -12.68
C ASP A 117 1.72 11.55 -12.66
N ALA A 118 2.50 11.87 -13.71
CA ALA A 118 3.14 13.17 -13.82
C ALA A 118 2.15 14.35 -13.57
N PRO A 119 2.56 15.43 -12.88
CA PRO A 119 3.89 15.72 -12.35
C PRO A 119 4.16 15.16 -10.95
N ASN A 120 3.23 14.38 -10.36
CA ASN A 120 3.31 13.94 -8.97
C ASN A 120 4.32 12.81 -8.76
N PHE A 121 4.44 11.90 -9.74
CA PHE A 121 5.25 10.69 -9.64
C PHE A 121 5.07 10.01 -8.28
N THR A 122 3.79 9.70 -7.97
CA THR A 122 3.39 9.19 -6.67
C THR A 122 4.21 7.96 -6.27
N PRO A 123 4.87 7.98 -5.09
CA PRO A 123 5.62 6.83 -4.63
C PRO A 123 4.73 5.59 -4.45
N ARG A 124 5.25 4.43 -4.83
CA ARG A 124 4.65 3.14 -4.49
C ARG A 124 5.16 2.70 -3.14
N ILE A 125 4.26 2.51 -2.20
CA ILE A 125 4.56 1.96 -0.88
C ILE A 125 4.00 0.55 -0.80
N SER A 126 4.77 -0.36 -0.23
CA SER A 126 4.42 -1.77 -0.13
C SER A 126 4.84 -2.32 1.23
N GLY A 127 4.03 -3.20 1.78
CA GLY A 127 4.30 -3.98 2.96
C GLY A 127 3.92 -5.44 2.74
N MET A 128 4.63 -6.34 3.39
CA MET A 128 4.28 -7.75 3.45
C MET A 128 4.55 -8.27 4.84
N LEU A 129 3.55 -8.92 5.43
CA LEU A 129 3.69 -9.70 6.65
C LEU A 129 3.83 -11.16 6.26
N THR A 130 4.75 -11.88 6.91
CA THR A 130 4.90 -13.33 6.78
C THR A 130 4.67 -13.96 8.14
N PHE A 131 3.65 -14.80 8.25
CA PHE A 131 3.24 -15.45 9.49
C PHE A 131 4.01 -16.76 9.68
N ASP A 132 4.49 -16.99 10.91
CA ASP A 132 5.18 -18.20 11.32
C ASP A 132 4.93 -18.50 12.80
N GLU A 133 4.44 -19.71 13.11
CA GLU A 133 4.24 -20.25 14.47
C GLU A 133 3.65 -19.28 15.52
N GLY A 134 2.66 -18.48 15.12
CA GLY A 134 1.95 -17.56 16.02
C GLY A 134 2.59 -16.18 16.19
N ASP A 135 3.61 -15.88 15.41
CA ASP A 135 4.20 -14.54 15.27
C ASP A 135 4.27 -14.15 13.78
N PHE A 136 4.83 -12.99 13.47
CA PHE A 136 5.07 -12.57 12.10
C PHE A 136 6.35 -11.75 11.98
N THR A 137 6.94 -11.82 10.81
CA THR A 137 7.94 -10.89 10.31
C THR A 137 7.31 -9.96 9.29
N TYR A 138 7.96 -8.85 8.96
CA TYR A 138 7.46 -7.95 7.93
C TYR A 138 8.59 -7.34 7.10
N LYS A 139 8.23 -6.96 5.87
CA LYS A 139 9.05 -6.18 4.96
C LYS A 139 8.27 -4.93 4.53
N MET A 140 8.99 -3.83 4.30
CA MET A 140 8.41 -2.60 3.76
C MET A 140 9.31 -2.05 2.67
N SER A 141 8.69 -1.44 1.66
CA SER A 141 9.38 -0.83 0.53
C SER A 141 8.72 0.49 0.13
N ILE A 142 9.52 1.39 -0.39
CA ILE A 142 9.08 2.60 -1.07
C ILE A 142 9.85 2.76 -2.38
N LEU A 143 9.12 2.81 -3.50
CA LEU A 143 9.65 3.11 -4.82
C LEU A 143 9.29 4.54 -5.17
N LYS A 144 10.27 5.41 -5.31
CA LYS A 144 10.08 6.82 -5.56
C LYS A 144 11.11 7.37 -6.53
N ILE A 145 10.80 8.48 -7.18
CA ILE A 145 11.76 9.16 -8.07
C ILE A 145 12.95 9.67 -7.27
N LYS A 146 14.13 9.61 -7.85
CA LYS A 146 15.31 10.26 -7.29
C LYS A 146 15.25 11.76 -7.62
N ASP A 147 15.42 12.61 -6.61
CA ASP A 147 15.53 14.04 -6.84
C ASP A 147 16.88 14.36 -7.50
N PRO A 148 16.88 14.84 -8.76
CA PRO A 148 18.12 15.14 -9.47
C PRO A 148 18.90 16.32 -8.92
N GLN A 149 18.29 17.19 -8.08
CA GLN A 149 18.94 18.37 -7.51
C GLN A 149 19.65 18.07 -6.19
N THR A 150 19.12 17.16 -5.40
CA THR A 150 19.65 16.83 -4.06
C THR A 150 20.32 15.46 -4.00
N GLU A 151 20.25 14.66 -5.06
CA GLU A 151 20.62 13.25 -5.08
C GLU A 151 19.85 12.39 -4.06
N ASN A 152 18.85 12.95 -3.39
CA ASN A 152 18.00 12.25 -2.45
C ASN A 152 16.75 11.69 -3.14
N TRP A 153 16.22 10.63 -2.53
CA TRP A 153 14.94 10.07 -2.95
C TRP A 153 13.78 10.88 -2.34
N ILE A 154 12.84 11.29 -3.18
CA ILE A 154 11.60 11.99 -2.76
C ILE A 154 10.50 10.98 -2.46
#